data_21bb8d9837c724cf80a380277d6adb64
#
_entry.id   21bb8d9837c724cf80a380277d6adb64
#
_cell.length_a   1.000
_cell.length_b   1.000
_cell.length_c   1.000
_cell.angle_alpha   90.00
_cell.angle_beta   90.00
_cell.angle_gamma   90.00
#
_symmetry.space_group_name_H-M   'P 1'
#
loop_
_entity.id
_entity.type
_entity.pdbx_description
1 polymer ?
#
loop_
_entity_poly.entity_id
_entity_poly.type
_entity_poly.pdbx_seq_one_letter_code
_entity_poly.pdbx_strand_id
1 'polypeptide(L)'
;MQAYEVGDYAKSRQLRRVVRPDPVAGPGEALVRVRVTGPNARDFAIWATGISKGEPPSEPTFIPMCDFAGDVLAVGPGVTEVAPGDRVTMIHYSSWLDGQWHTDMRHVDYGRTRDGFLRELAVV
;
A
#
# COMPACT_ATOMS: atom_id res chain seq x y z
N MET A 1 -4.46 -14.59 1.33
CA MET A 1 -3.11 -14.09 1.65
C MET A 1 -2.97 -13.71 3.11
N GLN A 2 -1.75 -13.76 3.64
CA GLN A 2 -1.46 -13.21 4.96
C GLN A 2 -1.14 -11.72 4.84
N ALA A 3 -1.56 -10.96 5.86
CA ALA A 3 -1.25 -9.55 6.01
C ALA A 3 -1.11 -9.20 7.49
N TYR A 4 -0.52 -8.03 7.73
CA TYR A 4 -0.52 -7.42 9.05
C TYR A 4 -1.25 -6.09 8.96
N GLU A 5 -2.23 -5.90 9.81
CA GLU A 5 -2.96 -4.64 9.89
C GLU A 5 -2.80 -3.99 11.25
N VAL A 6 -2.79 -2.68 11.25
CA VAL A 6 -2.95 -1.90 12.46
C VAL A 6 -4.42 -1.99 12.85
N GLY A 7 -4.71 -2.57 14.01
CA GLY A 7 -6.07 -2.61 14.55
C GLY A 7 -6.58 -1.20 14.83
N ASP A 8 -7.84 -1.11 15.27
CA ASP A 8 -8.47 0.17 15.61
C ASP A 8 -7.46 1.07 16.34
N TYR A 9 -6.76 1.89 15.57
CA TYR A 9 -5.64 2.70 16.07
C TYR A 9 -6.11 3.80 17.04
N ALA A 10 -7.40 4.11 17.04
CA ALA A 10 -8.00 4.97 18.05
C ALA A 10 -8.02 4.30 19.42
N LYS A 11 -8.02 2.96 19.47
CA LYS A 11 -8.12 2.19 20.70
C LYS A 11 -6.87 1.42 21.08
N SER A 12 -6.28 0.66 20.18
CA SER A 12 -5.22 -0.29 20.53
C SER A 12 -3.91 -0.11 19.77
N ARG A 13 -3.93 0.41 18.54
CA ARG A 13 -2.77 0.57 17.65
C ARG A 13 -1.89 -0.68 17.53
N GLN A 14 -2.46 -1.85 17.75
CA GLN A 14 -1.71 -3.11 17.70
C GLN A 14 -1.61 -3.61 16.28
N LEU A 15 -0.40 -4.00 15.90
CA LEU A 15 -0.18 -4.74 14.67
C LEU A 15 -0.65 -6.18 14.86
N ARG A 16 -1.60 -6.62 14.04
CA ARG A 16 -2.19 -7.97 14.10
C ARG A 16 -2.00 -8.69 12.78
N ARG A 17 -1.59 -9.96 12.85
CA ARG A 17 -1.61 -10.83 11.68
C ARG A 17 -3.03 -11.24 11.36
N VAL A 18 -3.42 -11.07 10.11
CA VAL A 18 -4.76 -11.39 9.60
C VAL A 18 -4.68 -12.19 8.31
N VAL A 19 -5.75 -12.88 7.98
CA VAL A 19 -5.93 -13.52 6.68
C VAL A 19 -6.96 -12.70 5.91
N ARG A 20 -6.58 -12.27 4.71
CA ARG A 20 -7.44 -11.54 3.78
C ARG A 20 -7.63 -12.37 2.50
N PRO A 21 -8.72 -12.19 1.75
CA PRO A 21 -8.83 -12.74 0.40
C PRO A 21 -7.64 -12.32 -0.46
N ASP A 22 -7.25 -13.17 -1.39
CA ASP A 22 -6.24 -12.79 -2.38
C ASP A 22 -6.85 -11.72 -3.30
N PRO A 23 -6.15 -10.61 -3.53
CA PRO A 23 -6.64 -9.56 -4.41
C PRO A 23 -6.52 -9.99 -5.88
N VAL A 24 -7.35 -9.40 -6.73
CA VAL A 24 -7.35 -9.62 -8.18
C VAL A 24 -7.14 -8.27 -8.87
N ALA A 25 -6.22 -8.21 -9.83
CA ALA A 25 -5.95 -7.01 -10.60
C ALA A 25 -7.15 -6.66 -11.49
N GLY A 26 -7.65 -5.45 -11.33
CA GLY A 26 -8.64 -4.83 -12.19
C GLY A 26 -8.03 -4.14 -13.41
N PRO A 27 -8.83 -3.45 -14.23
CA PRO A 27 -8.31 -2.66 -15.36
C PRO A 27 -7.29 -1.61 -14.91
N GLY A 28 -6.14 -1.56 -15.58
CA GLY A 28 -5.05 -0.64 -15.26
C GLY A 28 -4.23 -1.00 -14.02
N GLU A 29 -4.44 -2.19 -13.43
CA GLU A 29 -3.78 -2.63 -12.21
C GLU A 29 -2.89 -3.85 -12.43
N ALA A 30 -1.86 -4.00 -11.61
CA ALA A 30 -1.01 -5.18 -11.56
C ALA A 30 -1.11 -5.88 -10.21
N LEU A 31 -1.26 -7.21 -10.21
CA LEU A 31 -1.12 -8.04 -9.02
C LEU A 31 0.36 -8.33 -8.79
N VAL A 32 0.87 -7.98 -7.63
CA VAL A 32 2.26 -8.20 -7.26
C VAL A 32 2.39 -9.09 -6.03
N ARG A 33 3.43 -9.93 -6.04
CA ARG A 33 3.91 -10.62 -4.83
C ARG A 33 4.94 -9.73 -4.16
N VAL A 34 4.63 -9.26 -2.97
CA VAL A 34 5.56 -8.47 -2.15
C VAL A 34 6.68 -9.38 -1.66
N ARG A 35 7.92 -9.05 -1.99
CA ARG A 35 9.12 -9.78 -1.54
C ARG A 35 9.76 -9.12 -0.33
N VAL A 36 9.74 -7.80 -0.31
CA VAL A 36 10.25 -6.99 0.79
C VAL A 36 9.44 -5.71 0.91
N THR A 37 9.23 -5.30 2.13
CA THR A 37 8.66 -4.00 2.47
C THR A 37 9.48 -3.41 3.62
N GLY A 38 9.48 -2.10 3.77
CA GLY A 38 10.23 -1.41 4.80
C GLY A 38 9.44 -0.30 5.48
N PRO A 39 9.58 -0.14 6.80
CA PRO A 39 8.95 0.96 7.51
C PRO A 39 9.65 2.29 7.22
N ASN A 40 8.85 3.33 7.09
CA ASN A 40 9.28 4.71 7.02
C ASN A 40 9.01 5.45 8.33
N ALA A 41 9.63 6.61 8.52
CA ALA A 41 9.34 7.49 9.65
C ALA A 41 7.84 7.81 9.78
N ARG A 42 7.13 7.85 8.66
CA ARG A 42 5.69 8.06 8.61
C ARG A 42 4.91 6.91 9.26
N ASP A 43 5.30 5.68 9.04
CA ASP A 43 4.62 4.52 9.63
C ASP A 43 4.72 4.58 11.16
N PHE A 44 5.90 4.93 11.68
CA PHE A 44 6.08 5.15 13.11
C PHE A 44 5.26 6.34 13.64
N ALA A 45 5.18 7.43 12.89
CA ALA A 45 4.36 8.58 13.28
C ALA A 45 2.88 8.22 13.35
N ILE A 46 2.34 7.53 12.34
CA ILE A 46 0.96 7.03 12.33
C ILE A 46 0.74 6.08 13.51
N TRP A 47 1.68 5.18 13.75
CA TRP A 47 1.58 4.20 14.85
C TRP A 47 1.59 4.89 16.21
N ALA A 48 2.49 5.86 16.41
CA ALA A 48 2.62 6.55 17.69
C ALA A 48 1.47 7.50 18.00
N THR A 49 0.97 8.23 17.00
CA THR A 49 0.01 9.32 17.16
C THR A 49 -1.36 9.06 16.56
N GLY A 50 -1.49 8.08 15.66
CA GLY A 50 -2.68 7.87 14.83
C GLY A 50 -2.83 8.90 13.71
N ILE A 51 -1.85 9.78 13.54
CA ILE A 51 -1.94 10.91 12.60
C ILE A 51 -0.68 10.97 11.75
N SER A 52 -0.85 11.14 10.45
CA SER A 52 0.22 11.48 9.52
C SER A 52 -0.06 12.83 8.89
N LYS A 53 0.84 13.80 9.08
CA LYS A 53 0.71 15.16 8.55
C LYS A 53 -0.62 15.84 8.92
N GLY A 54 -1.12 15.59 10.12
CA GLY A 54 -2.36 16.21 10.61
C GLY A 54 -3.65 15.49 10.21
N GLU A 55 -3.57 14.40 9.45
CA GLU A 55 -4.75 13.65 9.01
C GLU A 55 -4.68 12.18 9.48
N PRO A 56 -5.76 11.62 10.04
CA PRO A 56 -5.83 10.20 10.37
C PRO A 56 -5.90 9.35 9.10
N PRO A 57 -5.63 8.03 9.18
CA PRO A 57 -5.98 7.08 8.13
C PRO A 57 -7.49 7.14 7.82
N SER A 58 -7.84 6.87 6.56
CA SER A 58 -9.25 6.90 6.12
C SER A 58 -10.11 5.82 6.74
N GLU A 59 -9.50 4.70 7.12
CA GLU A 59 -10.18 3.56 7.71
C GLU A 59 -9.65 3.27 9.12
N PRO A 60 -10.49 2.74 10.02
CA PRO A 60 -10.09 2.44 11.40
C PRO A 60 -9.06 1.32 11.50
N THR A 61 -8.94 0.48 10.47
CA THR A 61 -7.93 -0.55 10.33
C THR A 61 -7.32 -0.46 8.95
N PHE A 62 -6.01 -0.61 8.83
CA PHE A 62 -5.32 -0.55 7.54
C PHE A 62 -4.04 -1.38 7.58
N ILE A 63 -3.58 -1.82 6.42
CA ILE A 63 -2.27 -2.46 6.25
C ILE A 63 -1.23 -1.35 6.12
N PRO A 64 -0.22 -1.29 7.00
CA PRO A 64 0.80 -0.25 6.96
C PRO A 64 1.84 -0.50 5.86
N MET A 65 2.85 0.34 5.80
CA MET A 65 4.00 0.38 4.89
C MET A 65 3.64 0.91 3.50
N CYS A 66 4.43 1.85 3.02
CA CYS A 66 4.22 2.48 1.73
C CYS A 66 5.25 2.09 0.67
N ASP A 67 6.32 1.41 1.06
CA ASP A 67 7.37 0.97 0.15
C ASP A 67 7.40 -0.54 0.04
N PHE A 68 7.67 -1.03 -1.17
CA PHE A 68 7.91 -2.44 -1.41
C PHE A 68 8.82 -2.67 -2.63
N ALA A 69 9.38 -3.87 -2.71
CA ALA A 69 9.82 -4.47 -3.96
C ALA A 69 9.21 -5.86 -4.09
N GLY A 70 8.87 -6.24 -5.31
CA GLY A 70 8.16 -7.49 -5.54
C GLY A 70 8.16 -7.93 -7.00
N ASP A 71 7.48 -9.02 -7.27
CA ASP A 71 7.35 -9.59 -8.62
C ASP A 71 5.91 -9.46 -9.10
N VAL A 72 5.71 -9.05 -10.34
CA VAL A 72 4.40 -9.04 -11.00
C VAL A 72 3.96 -10.48 -11.22
N LEU A 73 2.76 -10.82 -10.76
CA LEU A 73 2.14 -12.14 -10.95
C LEU A 73 1.15 -12.13 -12.11
N ALA A 74 0.39 -11.06 -12.24
CA ALA A 74 -0.63 -10.87 -13.27
C ALA A 74 -0.85 -9.39 -13.51
N VAL A 75 -1.40 -9.07 -14.68
CA VAL A 75 -1.79 -7.71 -15.04
C VAL A 75 -3.25 -7.68 -15.47
N GLY A 76 -3.94 -6.62 -15.15
CA GLY A 76 -5.30 -6.37 -15.58
C GLY A 76 -5.37 -5.82 -17.01
N PRO A 77 -6.57 -5.70 -17.56
CA PRO A 77 -6.76 -5.12 -18.88
C PRO A 77 -6.18 -3.71 -19.00
N GLY A 78 -5.48 -3.45 -20.12
CA GLY A 78 -4.92 -2.13 -20.43
C GLY A 78 -3.53 -1.84 -19.85
N VAL A 79 -2.97 -2.72 -19.02
CA VAL A 79 -1.59 -2.60 -18.53
C VAL A 79 -0.63 -3.03 -19.62
N THR A 80 0.31 -2.16 -19.97
CA THR A 80 1.34 -2.37 -20.99
C THR A 80 2.77 -2.12 -20.49
N GLU A 81 2.90 -1.44 -19.36
CA GLU A 81 4.16 -0.98 -18.79
C GLU A 81 4.94 -2.09 -18.08
N VAL A 82 4.23 -3.12 -17.63
CA VAL A 82 4.82 -4.27 -16.92
C VAL A 82 4.15 -5.57 -17.34
N ALA A 83 4.85 -6.69 -17.16
CA ALA A 83 4.36 -8.02 -17.47
C ALA A 83 4.61 -9.00 -16.30
N PRO A 84 3.88 -10.15 -16.24
CA PRO A 84 4.16 -11.19 -15.27
C PRO A 84 5.62 -11.64 -15.32
N GLY A 85 6.28 -11.68 -14.16
CA GLY A 85 7.69 -11.99 -13.99
C GLY A 85 8.60 -10.76 -13.83
N ASP A 86 8.11 -9.56 -14.13
CA ASP A 86 8.87 -8.34 -13.90
C ASP A 86 9.06 -8.07 -12.41
N ARG A 87 10.22 -7.52 -12.07
CA ARG A 87 10.50 -7.03 -10.73
C ARG A 87 10.22 -5.54 -10.65
N VAL A 88 9.38 -5.18 -9.69
CA VAL A 88 8.87 -3.82 -9.54
C VAL A 88 9.05 -3.29 -8.13
N THR A 89 9.16 -1.99 -8.04
CA THR A 89 8.93 -1.19 -6.84
C THR A 89 7.93 -0.12 -7.19
N MET A 90 7.38 0.56 -6.20
CA MET A 90 6.39 1.58 -6.49
C MET A 90 6.89 2.99 -6.19
N ILE A 91 6.23 3.95 -6.79
CA ILE A 91 6.32 5.36 -6.40
C ILE A 91 5.33 5.62 -5.24
N HIS A 92 5.74 6.46 -4.30
CA HIS A 92 4.99 6.72 -3.06
C HIS A 92 3.53 7.15 -3.29
N TYR A 93 3.30 7.99 -4.29
CA TYR A 93 1.96 8.42 -4.71
C TYR A 93 1.63 7.82 -6.07
N SER A 94 0.73 6.85 -6.11
CA SER A 94 0.39 6.14 -7.35
C SER A 94 -0.26 7.03 -8.41
N SER A 95 -0.80 8.18 -8.02
CA SER A 95 -1.36 9.18 -8.93
C SER A 95 -0.34 10.18 -9.47
N TRP A 96 0.91 10.16 -8.98
CA TRP A 96 1.98 11.04 -9.47
C TRP A 96 2.83 10.31 -10.50
N LEU A 97 2.39 10.33 -11.76
CA LEU A 97 3.08 9.66 -12.86
C LEU A 97 4.21 10.51 -13.44
N ASP A 98 4.02 11.83 -13.52
CA ASP A 98 5.02 12.76 -14.04
C ASP A 98 4.74 14.22 -13.61
N GLY A 99 5.59 15.15 -14.05
CA GLY A 99 5.43 16.58 -13.88
C GLY A 99 5.62 17.09 -12.46
N GLN A 100 5.13 18.30 -12.21
CA GLN A 100 5.18 18.91 -10.88
C GLN A 100 4.20 18.26 -9.93
N TRP A 101 4.65 18.06 -8.69
CA TRP A 101 3.77 17.54 -7.64
C TRP A 101 2.67 18.54 -7.27
N HIS A 102 1.43 18.06 -7.19
CA HIS A 102 0.25 18.81 -6.75
C HIS A 102 -0.39 18.14 -5.54
N THR A 103 -1.04 18.94 -4.71
CA THR A 103 -1.67 18.46 -3.47
C THR A 103 -2.72 17.37 -3.72
N ASP A 104 -3.41 17.44 -4.86
CA ASP A 104 -4.42 16.45 -5.26
C ASP A 104 -3.86 15.03 -5.47
N MET A 105 -2.55 14.92 -5.70
CA MET A 105 -1.86 13.62 -5.82
C MET A 105 -1.75 12.85 -4.50
N ARG A 106 -2.10 13.48 -3.37
CA ARG A 106 -2.11 12.84 -2.04
C ARG A 106 -3.22 11.82 -1.83
N HIS A 107 -4.25 11.81 -2.67
CA HIS A 107 -5.46 11.01 -2.42
C HIS A 107 -5.23 9.50 -2.50
N VAL A 108 -4.15 9.05 -3.13
CA VAL A 108 -3.76 7.65 -3.19
C VAL A 108 -2.41 7.47 -2.50
N ASP A 109 -2.46 7.32 -1.19
CA ASP A 109 -1.30 7.21 -0.31
C ASP A 109 -1.33 5.84 0.38
N TYR A 110 -0.50 4.92 -0.09
CA TYR A 110 -0.44 3.56 0.45
C TYR A 110 0.04 3.55 1.92
N GLY A 111 -0.55 2.67 2.71
CA GLY A 111 -0.29 2.60 4.15
C GLY A 111 -0.95 3.73 4.93
N ARG A 112 -1.89 4.48 4.31
CA ARG A 112 -2.70 5.51 4.95
C ARG A 112 -4.12 5.60 4.40
N THR A 113 -4.31 6.08 3.18
CA THR A 113 -5.62 6.19 2.51
C THR A 113 -5.98 4.92 1.74
N ARG A 114 -4.99 4.08 1.48
CA ARG A 114 -5.10 2.74 0.94
C ARG A 114 -4.26 1.77 1.78
N ASP A 115 -4.64 0.49 1.73
CA ASP A 115 -3.83 -0.58 2.31
C ASP A 115 -2.41 -0.57 1.74
N GLY A 116 -1.44 -0.61 2.63
CA GLY A 116 -0.02 -0.65 2.29
C GLY A 116 0.50 -2.05 1.99
N PHE A 117 1.79 -2.26 2.16
CA PHE A 117 2.49 -3.42 1.63
C PHE A 117 2.98 -4.45 2.67
N LEU A 118 2.55 -4.35 3.94
CA LEU A 118 2.83 -5.39 4.92
C LEU A 118 1.90 -6.59 4.73
N ARG A 119 1.93 -7.17 3.52
CA ARG A 119 1.08 -8.28 3.04
C ARG A 119 1.80 -9.09 1.96
N GLU A 120 1.37 -10.32 1.70
CA GLU A 120 1.99 -11.20 0.70
C GLU A 120 1.68 -10.76 -0.74
N LEU A 121 0.45 -10.32 -0.99
CA LEU A 121 -0.04 -9.92 -2.31
C LEU A 121 -0.64 -8.52 -2.25
N ALA A 122 -0.39 -7.73 -3.28
CA ALA A 122 -0.96 -6.40 -3.42
C ALA A 122 -1.40 -6.16 -4.87
N VAL A 123 -2.38 -5.29 -5.03
CA VAL A 123 -2.74 -4.69 -6.32
C VAL A 123 -2.22 -3.26 -6.34
N VAL A 124 -1.54 -2.88 -7.40
CA VAL A 124 -0.92 -1.56 -7.62
C VAL A 124 -1.33 -1.01 -8.97
#